data_3f5d128baa9bad5b149acf4f3750cef7
#
_entry.id   3f5d128baa9bad5b149acf4f3750cef7
#
_cell.length_a   1.000
_cell.length_b   1.000
_cell.length_c   1.000
_cell.angle_alpha   90.00
_cell.angle_beta   90.00
_cell.angle_gamma   90.00
#
_symmetry.space_group_name_H-M   'P 1'
#
loop_
_entity.id
_entity.type
_entity.pdbx_description
1 polymer ?
#
loop_
_entity_poly.entity_id
_entity_poly.type
_entity_poly.pdbx_seq_one_letter_code
_entity_poly.pdbx_strand_id
1 'polypeptide(L)'
;RGIETRPYVLGGEVTHGDSLGNEGVLGAGSVQWMTAGSGILHQEMPRGNAAGQMHGFQLWGNLPSTQKMTAPRYQDMKSADIPVVTDDDGTRVKIITGEFWGKRGPVDGIAADPQYLDVFVPAGVKKTFRVDTYRRAFAYVFEGAGAFADASGPQGVLLEKEVAGQEVNIRDLSGNRTLVRFGTGDEIT
;
A
#
# COMPACT_ATOMS: atom_id res chain seq x y z
N ARG A 1 -7.12 3.53 -18.16
CA ARG A 1 -7.76 2.30 -18.67
C ARG A 1 -6.96 1.07 -18.29
N GLY A 2 -7.66 -0.04 -18.08
CA GLY A 2 -7.04 -1.36 -17.89
C GLY A 2 -6.21 -1.51 -16.62
N ILE A 3 -6.43 -0.66 -15.64
CA ILE A 3 -5.72 -0.65 -14.34
C ILE A 3 -6.71 -0.53 -13.19
N GLU A 4 -6.22 -0.80 -12.01
CA GLU A 4 -6.84 -0.46 -10.74
C GLU A 4 -5.92 0.49 -9.98
N THR A 5 -6.50 1.46 -9.26
CA THR A 5 -5.78 2.39 -8.39
C THR A 5 -6.30 2.29 -6.97
N ARG A 6 -5.40 2.50 -6.00
CA ARG A 6 -5.68 2.25 -4.58
C ARG A 6 -5.02 3.34 -3.74
N PRO A 7 -5.61 4.54 -3.67
CA PRO A 7 -5.18 5.52 -2.69
C PRO A 7 -5.46 5.02 -1.27
N TYR A 8 -4.46 5.11 -0.41
CA TYR A 8 -4.51 4.88 1.02
C TYR A 8 -4.00 6.14 1.73
N VAL A 9 -4.87 6.82 2.45
CA VAL A 9 -4.56 8.07 3.13
C VAL A 9 -4.10 7.77 4.55
N LEU A 10 -2.92 8.21 4.93
CA LEU A 10 -2.38 8.09 6.28
C LEU A 10 -2.56 9.37 7.09
N GLY A 11 -2.51 10.52 6.43
CA GLY A 11 -2.69 11.83 7.06
C GLY A 11 -3.18 12.86 6.04
N GLY A 12 -4.01 13.79 6.48
CA GLY A 12 -4.73 14.69 5.60
C GLY A 12 -5.99 14.04 5.05
N GLU A 13 -6.48 14.54 3.93
CA GLU A 13 -7.65 14.03 3.21
C GLU A 13 -7.50 14.18 1.70
N VAL A 14 -8.25 13.41 0.94
CA VAL A 14 -8.35 13.53 -0.52
C VAL A 14 -9.81 13.63 -0.90
N THR A 15 -10.19 14.74 -1.53
CA THR A 15 -11.48 14.85 -2.20
C THR A 15 -11.33 14.27 -3.60
N HIS A 16 -12.22 13.40 -3.99
CA HIS A 16 -12.22 12.79 -5.32
C HIS A 16 -13.55 13.03 -6.03
N GLY A 17 -13.51 13.03 -7.34
CA GLY A 17 -14.68 13.09 -8.20
C GLY A 17 -14.38 12.47 -9.57
N ASP A 18 -15.42 12.00 -10.27
CA ASP A 18 -15.25 11.34 -11.54
C ASP A 18 -16.30 11.72 -12.60
N SER A 19 -16.07 11.24 -13.83
CA SER A 19 -16.94 11.47 -14.98
C SER A 19 -18.27 10.70 -14.94
N LEU A 20 -18.48 9.85 -13.95
CA LEU A 20 -19.74 9.12 -13.73
C LEU A 20 -20.61 9.78 -12.66
N GLY A 21 -20.13 10.89 -12.06
CA GLY A 21 -20.84 11.64 -11.04
C GLY A 21 -20.60 11.12 -9.61
N ASN A 22 -19.59 10.28 -9.39
CA ASN A 22 -19.19 9.90 -8.04
C ASN A 22 -18.32 10.99 -7.44
N GLU A 23 -18.60 11.34 -6.18
CA GLU A 23 -17.82 12.28 -5.38
C GLU A 23 -17.67 11.76 -3.96
N GLY A 24 -16.54 12.07 -3.32
CA GLY A 24 -16.29 11.64 -1.96
C GLY A 24 -15.04 12.25 -1.35
N VAL A 25 -14.86 11.98 -0.05
CA VAL A 25 -13.69 12.40 0.71
C VAL A 25 -13.09 11.19 1.41
N LEU A 26 -11.81 10.95 1.16
CA LEU A 26 -11.01 9.95 1.85
C LEU A 26 -10.24 10.63 2.97
N GLY A 27 -10.62 10.38 4.20
CA GLY A 27 -9.90 10.83 5.38
C GLY A 27 -8.79 9.85 5.81
N ALA A 28 -8.04 10.24 6.84
CA ALA A 28 -6.94 9.44 7.36
C ALA A 28 -7.36 8.01 7.74
N GLY A 29 -6.56 7.03 7.34
CA GLY A 29 -6.79 5.61 7.53
C GLY A 29 -7.75 4.98 6.52
N SER A 30 -8.37 5.76 5.63
CA SER A 30 -9.33 5.28 4.61
C SER A 30 -8.62 4.86 3.32
N VAL A 31 -9.26 3.95 2.60
CA VAL A 31 -8.81 3.43 1.31
C VAL A 31 -9.94 3.54 0.29
N GLN A 32 -9.60 3.90 -0.92
CA GLN A 32 -10.47 3.72 -2.07
C GLN A 32 -9.87 2.65 -2.98
N TRP A 33 -10.71 1.84 -3.59
CA TRP A 33 -10.31 0.91 -4.63
C TRP A 33 -11.08 1.24 -5.90
N MET A 34 -10.39 1.78 -6.88
CA MET A 34 -10.97 2.10 -8.17
C MET A 34 -10.50 1.11 -9.23
N THR A 35 -11.44 0.40 -9.83
CA THR A 35 -11.21 -0.34 -11.07
C THR A 35 -11.52 0.60 -12.23
N ALA A 36 -10.48 1.07 -12.94
CA ALA A 36 -10.68 1.97 -14.07
C ALA A 36 -11.24 1.27 -15.32
N GLY A 37 -10.89 0.00 -15.50
CA GLY A 37 -11.44 -0.85 -16.55
C GLY A 37 -11.40 -0.22 -17.96
N SER A 38 -12.56 -0.10 -18.62
CA SER A 38 -12.72 0.49 -19.94
C SER A 38 -12.36 1.98 -20.00
N GLY A 39 -12.29 2.64 -18.87
CA GLY A 39 -11.82 4.01 -18.72
C GLY A 39 -12.74 4.86 -17.87
N ILE A 40 -12.12 5.74 -17.11
CA ILE A 40 -12.80 6.76 -16.31
C ILE A 40 -11.92 8.01 -16.27
N LEU A 41 -12.53 9.18 -16.31
CA LEU A 41 -11.88 10.44 -15.99
C LEU A 41 -12.16 10.73 -14.53
N HIS A 42 -11.13 11.04 -13.75
CA HIS A 42 -11.27 11.36 -12.34
C HIS A 42 -10.30 12.46 -11.94
N GLN A 43 -10.59 13.07 -10.82
CA GLN A 43 -9.71 14.03 -10.18
C GLN A 43 -9.53 13.64 -8.71
N GLU A 44 -8.36 13.92 -8.19
CA GLU A 44 -8.00 13.75 -6.78
C GLU A 44 -7.42 15.08 -6.28
N MET A 45 -8.00 15.62 -5.23
CA MET A 45 -7.62 16.92 -4.67
C MET A 45 -7.18 16.72 -3.21
N PRO A 46 -5.87 16.53 -2.98
CA PRO A 46 -5.34 16.34 -1.64
C PRO A 46 -5.39 17.65 -0.83
N ARG A 47 -5.70 17.51 0.46
CA ARG A 47 -5.63 18.57 1.46
C ARG A 47 -4.81 18.10 2.64
N GLY A 48 -3.91 18.97 3.10
CA GLY A 48 -3.13 18.72 4.30
C GLY A 48 -3.99 18.74 5.57
N ASN A 49 -3.51 18.07 6.61
CA ASN A 49 -4.03 18.18 7.97
C ASN A 49 -3.79 19.59 8.56
N ALA A 50 -4.10 19.81 9.83
CA ALA A 50 -3.88 21.10 10.50
C ALA A 50 -2.42 21.61 10.47
N ALA A 51 -1.45 20.70 10.27
CA ALA A 51 -0.04 21.04 10.07
C ALA A 51 0.34 21.23 8.58
N GLY A 52 -0.65 21.22 7.66
CA GLY A 52 -0.44 21.33 6.22
C GLY A 52 0.14 20.07 5.56
N GLN A 53 0.20 18.95 6.27
CA GLN A 53 0.82 17.72 5.79
C GLN A 53 -0.22 16.80 5.15
N MET A 54 0.11 16.27 3.98
CA MET A 54 -0.58 15.17 3.32
C MET A 54 0.36 13.98 3.24
N HIS A 55 -0.10 12.83 3.74
CA HIS A 55 0.65 11.57 3.67
C HIS A 55 -0.26 10.44 3.21
N GLY A 56 0.17 9.70 2.24
CA GLY A 56 -0.58 8.56 1.71
C GLY A 56 0.19 7.85 0.61
N PHE A 57 -0.42 6.79 0.12
CA PHE A 57 0.10 5.99 -0.97
C PHE A 57 -0.97 5.84 -2.04
N GLN A 58 -0.55 5.73 -3.28
CA GLN A 58 -1.38 5.26 -4.37
C GLN A 58 -0.71 4.06 -5.04
N LEU A 59 -1.28 2.90 -4.85
CA LEU A 59 -0.81 1.68 -5.47
C LEU A 59 -1.58 1.47 -6.78
N TRP A 60 -0.87 1.10 -7.85
CA TRP A 60 -1.47 0.77 -9.14
C TRP A 60 -1.34 -0.72 -9.41
N GLY A 61 -2.44 -1.34 -9.83
CA GLY A 61 -2.49 -2.71 -10.29
C GLY A 61 -2.90 -2.79 -11.74
N ASN A 62 -2.23 -3.64 -12.51
CA ASN A 62 -2.59 -3.87 -13.89
C ASN A 62 -3.65 -4.97 -13.98
N LEU A 63 -4.75 -4.70 -14.69
CA LEU A 63 -5.78 -5.73 -14.93
C LEU A 63 -5.27 -6.77 -15.94
N PRO A 64 -5.67 -8.04 -15.78
CA PRO A 64 -5.48 -9.05 -16.81
C PRO A 64 -6.07 -8.62 -18.14
N SER A 65 -5.49 -9.08 -19.24
CA SER A 65 -5.92 -8.69 -20.59
C SER A 65 -7.43 -8.87 -20.84
N THR A 66 -7.98 -9.94 -20.32
CA THR A 66 -9.42 -10.29 -20.43
C THR A 66 -10.34 -9.34 -19.66
N GLN A 67 -9.80 -8.59 -18.70
CA GLN A 67 -10.57 -7.70 -17.82
C GLN A 67 -10.24 -6.22 -18.03
N LYS A 68 -9.34 -5.89 -18.95
CA LYS A 68 -8.94 -4.49 -19.19
C LYS A 68 -10.11 -3.59 -19.60
N MET A 69 -11.14 -4.15 -20.19
CA MET A 69 -12.31 -3.41 -20.68
C MET A 69 -13.55 -3.63 -19.79
N THR A 70 -13.40 -4.12 -18.58
CA THR A 70 -14.51 -4.23 -17.62
C THR A 70 -15.09 -2.85 -17.28
N ALA A 71 -16.32 -2.81 -16.79
CA ALA A 71 -16.94 -1.56 -16.36
C ALA A 71 -16.17 -0.94 -15.18
N PRO A 72 -16.02 0.38 -15.14
CA PRO A 72 -15.44 1.07 -13.98
C PRO A 72 -16.23 0.80 -12.71
N ARG A 73 -15.52 0.69 -11.59
CA ARG A 73 -16.11 0.40 -10.28
C ARG A 73 -15.28 1.05 -9.17
N TYR A 74 -15.97 1.48 -8.10
CA TYR A 74 -15.35 1.97 -6.86
C TYR A 74 -15.78 1.14 -5.65
N GLN A 75 -14.88 1.06 -4.69
CA GLN A 75 -15.14 0.57 -3.35
C GLN A 75 -14.43 1.51 -2.36
N ASP A 76 -15.21 2.25 -1.58
CA ASP A 76 -14.70 3.19 -0.59
C ASP A 76 -14.80 2.54 0.80
N MET A 77 -13.67 2.41 1.47
CA MET A 77 -13.57 1.85 2.81
C MET A 77 -13.11 2.93 3.78
N LYS A 78 -13.96 3.24 4.75
CA LYS A 78 -13.58 4.10 5.87
C LYS A 78 -12.61 3.37 6.80
N SER A 79 -11.76 4.12 7.46
CA SER A 79 -10.76 3.55 8.40
C SER A 79 -11.38 2.59 9.42
N ALA A 80 -12.59 2.90 9.90
CA ALA A 80 -13.30 2.07 10.89
C ALA A 80 -13.79 0.72 10.35
N ASP A 81 -13.97 0.61 9.03
CA ASP A 81 -14.46 -0.61 8.38
C ASP A 81 -13.33 -1.59 8.03
N ILE A 82 -12.08 -1.15 8.17
CA ILE A 82 -10.90 -1.95 7.84
C ILE A 82 -10.42 -2.66 9.13
N PRO A 83 -10.46 -3.99 9.19
CA PRO A 83 -10.09 -4.72 10.38
C PRO A 83 -8.60 -4.54 10.71
N VAL A 84 -8.33 -4.41 12.01
CA VAL A 84 -6.99 -4.44 12.58
C VAL A 84 -6.90 -5.64 13.51
N VAL A 85 -5.87 -6.45 13.35
CA VAL A 85 -5.53 -7.55 14.25
C VAL A 85 -4.25 -7.20 15.01
N THR A 86 -4.20 -7.59 16.26
CA THR A 86 -3.04 -7.34 17.13
C THR A 86 -2.59 -8.69 17.72
N ASP A 87 -1.29 -8.96 17.63
CA ASP A 87 -0.69 -10.13 18.24
C ASP A 87 -0.17 -9.83 19.65
N ASP A 88 0.16 -10.87 20.41
CA ASP A 88 0.60 -10.79 21.80
C ASP A 88 1.88 -9.96 22.00
N ASP A 89 2.73 -9.87 20.96
CA ASP A 89 3.94 -9.05 20.97
C ASP A 89 3.70 -7.56 20.65
N GLY A 90 2.44 -7.17 20.44
CA GLY A 90 2.04 -5.82 20.08
C GLY A 90 2.13 -5.51 18.58
N THR A 91 2.50 -6.46 17.74
CA THR A 91 2.43 -6.31 16.28
C THR A 91 0.99 -6.12 15.85
N ARG A 92 0.72 -5.11 15.04
CA ARG A 92 -0.61 -4.80 14.52
C ARG A 92 -0.62 -4.86 13.00
N VAL A 93 -1.67 -5.47 12.46
CA VAL A 93 -1.86 -5.57 11.01
C VAL A 93 -3.25 -5.06 10.66
N LYS A 94 -3.31 -4.01 9.86
CA LYS A 94 -4.53 -3.51 9.23
C LYS A 94 -4.70 -4.21 7.89
N ILE A 95 -5.82 -4.89 7.69
CA ILE A 95 -6.05 -5.76 6.56
C ILE A 95 -6.94 -5.05 5.56
N ILE A 96 -6.34 -4.47 4.52
CA ILE A 96 -7.05 -3.69 3.50
C ILE A 96 -7.73 -4.64 2.52
N THR A 97 -7.02 -5.63 2.03
CA THR A 97 -7.58 -6.69 1.17
C THR A 97 -6.86 -8.01 1.38
N GLY A 98 -7.52 -9.11 1.02
CA GLY A 98 -7.07 -10.47 1.29
C GLY A 98 -7.45 -10.94 2.69
N GLU A 99 -6.91 -12.08 3.09
CA GLU A 99 -7.12 -12.68 4.40
C GLU A 99 -5.79 -12.79 5.14
N PHE A 100 -5.79 -12.41 6.42
CA PHE A 100 -4.61 -12.47 7.27
C PHE A 100 -5.02 -12.74 8.73
N TRP A 101 -4.36 -13.69 9.40
CA TRP A 101 -4.66 -14.14 10.77
C TRP A 101 -6.16 -14.37 11.02
N GLY A 102 -6.83 -15.02 10.05
CA GLY A 102 -8.25 -15.38 10.15
C GLY A 102 -9.23 -14.19 10.04
N LYS A 103 -8.76 -13.02 9.61
CA LYS A 103 -9.60 -11.87 9.29
C LYS A 103 -9.46 -11.51 7.82
N ARG A 104 -10.56 -11.07 7.23
CA ARG A 104 -10.61 -10.68 5.82
C ARG A 104 -10.80 -9.17 5.69
N GLY A 105 -10.05 -8.56 4.80
CA GLY A 105 -10.21 -7.15 4.43
C GLY A 105 -11.51 -6.91 3.67
N PRO A 106 -12.05 -5.67 3.72
CA PRO A 106 -13.37 -5.35 3.16
C PRO A 106 -13.41 -5.27 1.63
N VAL A 107 -12.25 -5.10 0.98
CA VAL A 107 -12.18 -5.01 -0.49
C VAL A 107 -12.28 -6.39 -1.10
N ASP A 108 -13.19 -6.56 -2.05
CA ASP A 108 -13.46 -7.83 -2.71
C ASP A 108 -13.52 -7.73 -4.25
N GLY A 109 -13.68 -8.89 -4.90
CA GLY A 109 -13.88 -8.98 -6.35
C GLY A 109 -12.74 -8.43 -7.18
N ILE A 110 -11.50 -8.56 -6.71
CA ILE A 110 -10.31 -8.02 -7.36
C ILE A 110 -9.63 -9.11 -8.19
N ALA A 111 -9.33 -8.77 -9.43
CA ALA A 111 -8.83 -9.69 -10.43
C ALA A 111 -7.51 -10.39 -10.06
N ALA A 112 -6.62 -9.70 -9.35
CA ALA A 112 -5.29 -10.19 -9.02
C ALA A 112 -5.22 -10.88 -7.64
N ASP A 113 -6.33 -10.97 -6.92
CA ASP A 113 -6.39 -11.49 -5.55
C ASP A 113 -5.22 -11.01 -4.66
N PRO A 114 -5.00 -9.68 -4.55
CA PRO A 114 -3.88 -9.16 -3.79
C PRO A 114 -4.14 -9.28 -2.28
N GLN A 115 -3.07 -9.46 -1.51
CA GLN A 115 -3.06 -9.22 -0.09
C GLN A 115 -2.38 -7.86 0.16
N TYR A 116 -3.13 -6.89 0.68
CA TYR A 116 -2.62 -5.57 0.99
C TYR A 116 -2.79 -5.27 2.48
N LEU A 117 -1.66 -5.14 3.15
CA LEU A 117 -1.56 -5.01 4.60
C LEU A 117 -0.79 -3.74 4.95
N ASP A 118 -1.21 -3.07 6.02
CA ASP A 118 -0.42 -2.06 6.72
C ASP A 118 0.03 -2.68 8.05
N VAL A 119 1.34 -2.81 8.23
CA VAL A 119 1.94 -3.59 9.30
C VAL A 119 2.75 -2.69 10.22
N PHE A 120 2.44 -2.72 11.51
CA PHE A 120 3.23 -2.09 12.56
C PHE A 120 3.90 -3.16 13.42
N VAL A 121 5.22 -3.12 13.50
CA VAL A 121 6.03 -3.98 14.38
C VAL A 121 6.66 -3.09 15.44
N PRO A 122 6.45 -3.37 16.74
CA PRO A 122 7.06 -2.57 17.81
C PRO A 122 8.60 -2.61 17.77
N ALA A 123 9.24 -1.58 18.30
CA ALA A 123 10.69 -1.53 18.39
C ALA A 123 11.25 -2.71 19.20
N GLY A 124 12.30 -3.35 18.67
CA GLY A 124 12.95 -4.52 19.29
C GLY A 124 12.22 -5.84 19.10
N VAL A 125 11.04 -5.85 18.45
CA VAL A 125 10.31 -7.08 18.14
C VAL A 125 10.81 -7.65 16.82
N LYS A 126 11.03 -8.96 16.78
CA LYS A 126 11.27 -9.74 15.57
C LYS A 126 9.99 -10.50 15.22
N LYS A 127 9.50 -10.31 14.00
CA LYS A 127 8.27 -10.94 13.53
C LYS A 127 8.49 -11.69 12.23
N THR A 128 7.90 -12.88 12.14
CA THR A 128 7.88 -13.67 10.90
C THR A 128 6.44 -13.80 10.43
N PHE A 129 6.23 -13.50 9.16
CA PHE A 129 4.94 -13.62 8.48
C PHE A 129 5.02 -14.73 7.43
N ARG A 130 4.04 -15.60 7.41
CA ARG A 130 3.90 -16.58 6.32
C ARG A 130 3.30 -15.92 5.09
N VAL A 131 3.83 -16.28 3.94
CA VAL A 131 3.36 -15.84 2.62
C VAL A 131 3.25 -17.04 1.69
N ASP A 132 2.28 -16.99 0.77
CA ASP A 132 2.16 -18.05 -0.23
C ASP A 132 3.32 -17.98 -1.22
N THR A 133 3.98 -19.11 -1.49
CA THR A 133 5.17 -19.21 -2.34
C THR A 133 4.94 -18.79 -3.80
N TYR A 134 3.69 -18.79 -4.26
CA TYR A 134 3.31 -18.37 -5.62
C TYR A 134 3.06 -16.85 -5.71
N ARG A 135 3.01 -16.14 -4.58
CA ARG A 135 2.80 -14.68 -4.55
C ARG A 135 4.12 -13.95 -4.67
N ARG A 136 4.09 -12.83 -5.37
CA ARG A 136 5.19 -11.85 -5.32
C ARG A 136 4.92 -10.88 -4.19
N ALA A 137 5.85 -10.79 -3.26
CA ALA A 137 5.73 -9.90 -2.11
C ALA A 137 6.77 -8.79 -2.16
N PHE A 138 6.37 -7.64 -1.63
CA PHE A 138 7.25 -6.51 -1.36
C PHE A 138 6.73 -5.75 -0.14
N ALA A 139 7.60 -5.02 0.53
CA ALA A 139 7.24 -4.10 1.60
C ALA A 139 7.79 -2.71 1.31
N TYR A 140 7.07 -1.68 1.73
CA TYR A 140 7.55 -0.32 1.71
C TYR A 140 7.60 0.21 3.14
N VAL A 141 8.80 0.50 3.62
CA VAL A 141 9.00 1.06 4.95
C VAL A 141 8.77 2.57 4.87
N PHE A 142 7.72 3.06 5.51
CA PHE A 142 7.34 4.47 5.47
C PHE A 142 7.47 5.18 6.82
N GLU A 143 7.68 4.43 7.89
CA GLU A 143 7.94 4.96 9.23
C GLU A 143 8.91 4.04 9.97
N GLY A 144 9.88 4.63 10.69
CA GLY A 144 10.88 3.88 11.42
C GLY A 144 11.95 3.22 10.55
N ALA A 145 12.58 2.18 11.10
CA ALA A 145 13.59 1.36 10.44
C ALA A 145 13.60 -0.06 11.00
N GLY A 146 13.93 -1.03 10.16
CA GLY A 146 14.03 -2.43 10.55
C GLY A 146 15.04 -3.18 9.69
N ALA A 147 15.43 -4.37 10.15
CA ALA A 147 16.21 -5.31 9.37
C ALA A 147 15.29 -6.42 8.83
N PHE A 148 15.51 -6.84 7.61
CA PHE A 148 14.87 -8.01 7.03
C PHE A 148 15.90 -9.14 6.97
N ALA A 149 15.49 -10.37 7.33
CA ALA A 149 16.36 -11.52 7.30
C ALA A 149 16.90 -11.76 5.88
N ASP A 150 18.18 -12.06 5.80
CA ASP A 150 18.89 -12.34 4.53
C ASP A 150 18.81 -11.23 3.49
N ALA A 151 18.47 -9.99 3.91
CA ALA A 151 18.45 -8.87 2.99
C ALA A 151 19.85 -8.53 2.49
N SER A 152 19.97 -8.27 1.19
CA SER A 152 21.15 -7.60 0.64
C SER A 152 21.24 -6.17 1.18
N GLY A 153 22.45 -5.59 1.18
CA GLY A 153 22.60 -4.17 1.51
C GLY A 153 21.71 -3.27 0.65
N PRO A 154 21.21 -2.16 1.20
CA PRO A 154 20.36 -1.24 0.45
C PRO A 154 21.09 -0.69 -0.77
N GLN A 155 20.36 -0.57 -1.87
CA GLN A 155 20.86 0.07 -3.09
C GLN A 155 20.15 1.41 -3.28
N GLY A 156 20.93 2.46 -3.54
CA GLY A 156 20.37 3.75 -3.89
C GLY A 156 19.73 3.70 -5.28
N VAL A 157 18.62 4.42 -5.44
CA VAL A 157 18.01 4.66 -6.74
C VAL A 157 18.47 6.03 -7.22
N LEU A 158 19.16 6.04 -8.36
CA LEU A 158 19.46 7.29 -9.06
C LEU A 158 18.17 7.76 -9.74
N LEU A 159 17.72 8.94 -9.38
CA LEU A 159 16.66 9.61 -10.12
C LEU A 159 17.29 10.30 -11.32
N GLU A 160 16.65 10.24 -12.47
CA GLU A 160 17.13 10.88 -13.73
C GLU A 160 17.33 12.40 -13.60
N LYS A 161 16.66 13.04 -12.66
CA LYS A 161 17.02 14.38 -12.22
C LYS A 161 18.09 14.25 -11.16
N GLU A 162 19.28 14.17 -11.63
CA GLU A 162 20.46 14.36 -10.87
C GLU A 162 20.37 15.62 -10.02
N VAL A 163 20.34 15.43 -8.75
CA VAL A 163 20.79 16.44 -7.82
C VAL A 163 22.29 16.19 -7.75
N ALA A 164 23.02 16.81 -8.66
CA ALA A 164 24.47 16.71 -8.73
C ALA A 164 25.06 16.93 -7.34
N GLY A 165 25.78 15.92 -6.82
CA GLY A 165 26.52 15.99 -5.60
C GLY A 165 25.83 15.47 -4.33
N GLN A 166 24.69 14.81 -4.38
CA GLN A 166 24.17 14.11 -3.23
C GLN A 166 24.72 12.67 -3.17
N GLU A 167 25.50 12.40 -2.13
CA GLU A 167 25.88 11.03 -1.78
C GLU A 167 24.63 10.21 -1.48
N VAL A 168 24.50 9.07 -2.15
CA VAL A 168 23.49 8.08 -1.80
C VAL A 168 23.95 7.37 -0.55
N ASN A 169 23.37 7.70 0.59
CA ASN A 169 23.65 7.00 1.84
C ASN A 169 23.11 5.58 1.79
N ILE A 170 23.99 4.63 1.64
CA ILE A 170 23.70 3.19 1.81
C ILE A 170 23.54 2.93 3.32
N ARG A 171 22.42 2.34 3.72
CA ARG A 171 22.11 2.03 5.11
C ARG A 171 22.01 0.52 5.29
N ASP A 172 22.52 0.02 6.42
CA ASP A 172 22.38 -1.39 6.79
C ASP A 172 20.95 -1.76 7.20
N LEU A 173 20.14 -0.77 7.56
CA LEU A 173 18.74 -0.91 7.91
C LEU A 173 17.85 -0.33 6.81
N SER A 174 16.77 -1.06 6.50
CA SER A 174 15.69 -0.53 5.67
C SER A 174 14.88 0.47 6.47
N GLY A 175 15.13 1.74 6.24
CA GLY A 175 14.45 2.84 6.89
C GLY A 175 13.30 3.40 6.06
N ASN A 176 12.76 4.52 6.52
CA ASN A 176 11.74 5.28 5.82
C ASN A 176 12.10 5.50 4.34
N ARG A 177 11.13 5.29 3.44
CA ARG A 177 11.25 5.36 1.97
C ARG A 177 12.08 4.23 1.34
N THR A 178 12.12 3.08 1.98
CA THR A 178 12.79 1.90 1.44
C THR A 178 11.77 0.90 0.91
N LEU A 179 11.93 0.50 -0.37
CA LEU A 179 11.20 -0.60 -0.96
C LEU A 179 12.01 -1.89 -0.81
N VAL A 180 11.45 -2.87 -0.16
CA VAL A 180 12.03 -4.21 0.03
C VAL A 180 11.31 -5.17 -0.91
N ARG A 181 12.05 -5.82 -1.80
CA ARG A 181 11.54 -6.89 -2.66
C ARG A 181 11.95 -8.22 -2.06
N PHE A 182 10.99 -9.10 -1.88
CA PHE A 182 11.25 -10.45 -1.40
C PHE A 182 11.51 -11.41 -2.57
N GLY A 183 12.38 -12.38 -2.33
CA GLY A 183 12.65 -13.48 -3.23
C GLY A 183 11.55 -14.54 -3.19
N THR A 184 11.91 -15.75 -3.58
CA THR A 184 11.05 -16.94 -3.42
C THR A 184 11.20 -17.49 -2.01
N GLY A 185 10.10 -17.73 -1.33
CA GLY A 185 10.05 -18.24 0.03
C GLY A 185 8.61 -18.26 0.52
N ASP A 186 8.42 -18.81 1.70
CA ASP A 186 7.14 -18.92 2.39
C ASP A 186 7.06 -18.07 3.66
N GLU A 187 8.13 -17.35 3.97
CA GLU A 187 8.21 -16.48 5.15
C GLU A 187 8.91 -15.15 4.85
N ILE A 188 8.48 -14.12 5.56
CA ILE A 188 9.11 -12.80 5.64
C ILE A 188 9.42 -12.51 7.10
N THR A 189 10.68 -12.27 7.39
CA THR A 189 11.15 -11.94 8.75
C THR A 189 11.92 -10.64 8.75
#